data_13b33aa10043a8a85daf7dbcfdd6f06f
#
_entry.id   13b33aa10043a8a85daf7dbcfdd6f06f
#
_cell.length_a   1.000
_cell.length_b   1.000
_cell.length_c   1.000
_cell.angle_alpha   90.00
_cell.angle_beta   90.00
_cell.angle_gamma   90.00
#
_symmetry.space_group_name_H-M   'P 1'
#
loop_
_entity.id
_entity.type
_entity.pdbx_description
1 polymer ?
#
loop_
_entity_poly.entity_id
_entity_poly.type
_entity_poly.pdbx_seq_one_letter_code
_entity_poly.pdbx_strand_id
1 'polypeptide(L)'
;RRQRQMCIRDRRWYMISNSQPWDNLKFDRDGVDEVRRKFFGTLYNTYSFFALYANVDGFTGQEPEVPMSERPEIDRWIISLLNTLVRNVTESLENYDPTPAARMIQEFVCENLSNWYVRLNRKRFWGGGLTRDKLAAYQTLYTCLETVSMLSAPFAPFISDRIFRDLNAVSGRHTDESVHLSTFPVCDSSLIDGELEQMMSMAQQVSSMVLALRRKVNIKVRQPLTKILIPVLDADTARRIEAVKGLIMSEVNVKEIELIENTTGLITKRIKPNFKTLGPKYGKQMKQIAALVAGFSQDQIAAIEASAETLLDMDGEKITVTPADFEITSEDMPGWLVATEGKLTVALDITITDDLRAEGIARELINRIQNIRKDSGFEVTDKIRVEIEQQEFVLPALKSFADYIASQTLAVEIEGVPSPSGEFVVESEVDEQPVRIAVTKI
;
A
#
# COMPACT_ATOMS: atom_id res chain seq x y z
N ARG A 1 12.21 24.90 -26.95
CA ARG A 1 10.86 24.25 -26.87
C ARG A 1 10.72 23.31 -25.68
N ARG A 2 11.72 22.44 -25.34
CA ARG A 2 11.65 21.51 -24.19
C ARG A 2 11.59 22.21 -22.81
N GLN A 3 12.20 23.38 -22.63
CA GLN A 3 12.16 24.14 -21.38
C GLN A 3 10.77 24.72 -21.04
N ARG A 4 9.89 24.94 -22.05
CA ARG A 4 8.51 25.42 -21.85
C ARG A 4 7.56 24.33 -21.32
N GLN A 5 7.97 23.05 -21.30
CA GLN A 5 7.13 21.95 -20.83
C GLN A 5 7.27 21.67 -19.33
N MET A 6 8.27 22.24 -18.67
CA MET A 6 8.44 22.07 -17.21
C MET A 6 7.69 23.15 -16.46
N CYS A 7 6.63 22.76 -15.76
CA CYS A 7 5.82 23.67 -14.95
C CYS A 7 6.67 24.27 -13.81
N ILE A 8 6.50 25.57 -13.55
CA ILE A 8 7.17 26.25 -12.44
C ILE A 8 6.83 25.61 -11.09
N ARG A 9 5.62 25.11 -10.93
CA ARG A 9 5.13 24.35 -9.77
C ARG A 9 6.01 23.13 -9.49
N ASP A 10 6.24 22.29 -10.51
CA ASP A 10 6.96 21.02 -10.39
C ASP A 10 8.42 21.26 -10.02
N ARG A 11 9.04 22.29 -10.62
CA ARG A 11 10.43 22.69 -10.31
C ARG A 11 10.58 23.22 -8.89
N ARG A 12 9.67 24.11 -8.46
CA ARG A 12 9.70 24.65 -7.09
C ARG A 12 9.58 23.53 -6.05
N TRP A 13 8.63 22.64 -6.23
CA TRP A 13 8.46 21.50 -5.34
C TRP A 13 9.68 20.59 -5.31
N TYR A 14 10.20 20.22 -6.50
CA TYR A 14 11.41 19.40 -6.61
C TYR A 14 12.58 20.03 -5.87
N MET A 15 12.83 21.32 -6.08
CA MET A 15 13.97 22.01 -5.46
C MET A 15 13.85 22.00 -3.93
N ILE A 16 12.67 22.23 -3.39
CA ILE A 16 12.45 22.31 -1.93
C ILE A 16 12.42 20.91 -1.30
N SER A 17 11.80 19.93 -1.93
CA SER A 17 11.65 18.59 -1.35
C SER A 17 12.91 17.73 -1.51
N ASN A 18 13.76 18.00 -2.50
CA ASN A 18 14.93 17.17 -2.80
C ASN A 18 16.14 17.50 -1.93
N SER A 19 16.38 18.77 -1.65
CA SER A 19 17.53 19.23 -0.90
C SER A 19 17.17 20.42 -0.02
N GLN A 20 17.92 20.63 1.07
CA GLN A 20 17.78 21.81 1.90
C GLN A 20 18.12 23.08 1.11
N PRO A 21 17.47 24.23 1.38
CA PRO A 21 17.70 25.46 0.63
C PRO A 21 19.15 25.97 0.64
N TRP A 22 19.91 25.62 1.66
CA TRP A 22 21.33 26.01 1.82
C TRP A 22 22.32 24.98 1.29
N ASP A 23 21.84 23.82 0.81
CA ASP A 23 22.67 22.77 0.23
C ASP A 23 22.75 22.91 -1.30
N ASN A 24 23.85 22.40 -1.85
CA ASN A 24 24.00 22.35 -3.30
C ASN A 24 23.07 21.32 -3.93
N LEU A 25 22.12 21.78 -4.74
CA LEU A 25 21.22 20.91 -5.50
C LEU A 25 21.77 20.61 -6.90
N LYS A 26 22.02 19.34 -7.19
CA LYS A 26 22.20 18.88 -8.55
C LYS A 26 20.83 18.79 -9.23
N PHE A 27 20.53 19.75 -10.10
CA PHE A 27 19.25 19.78 -10.80
C PHE A 27 19.12 18.59 -11.77
N ASP A 28 18.09 17.80 -11.57
CA ASP A 28 17.73 16.66 -12.41
C ASP A 28 16.33 16.83 -13.01
N ARG A 29 16.22 16.60 -14.32
CA ARG A 29 14.94 16.71 -15.04
C ARG A 29 14.01 15.55 -14.75
N ASP A 30 14.56 14.35 -14.62
CA ASP A 30 13.79 13.15 -14.34
C ASP A 30 13.18 13.23 -12.95
N GLY A 31 13.89 13.81 -11.96
CA GLY A 31 13.35 14.10 -10.64
C GLY A 31 12.18 15.11 -10.67
N VAL A 32 12.25 16.14 -11.51
CA VAL A 32 11.11 17.07 -11.69
C VAL A 32 9.91 16.37 -12.34
N ASP A 33 10.15 15.51 -13.33
CA ASP A 33 9.09 14.72 -13.97
C ASP A 33 8.49 13.68 -12.99
N GLU A 34 9.29 13.17 -12.08
CA GLU A 34 8.83 12.29 -11.03
C GLU A 34 7.88 13.02 -10.07
N VAL A 35 8.23 14.20 -9.57
CA VAL A 35 7.37 15.06 -8.76
C VAL A 35 6.05 15.36 -9.48
N ARG A 36 6.12 15.72 -10.78
CA ARG A 36 4.93 15.98 -11.60
C ARG A 36 3.99 14.77 -11.65
N ARG A 37 4.54 13.58 -11.86
CA ARG A 37 3.74 12.35 -12.02
C ARG A 37 3.27 11.79 -10.68
N LYS A 38 4.19 11.65 -9.73
CA LYS A 38 3.91 10.97 -8.46
C LYS A 38 3.17 11.85 -7.47
N PHE A 39 3.59 13.10 -7.28
CA PHE A 39 2.95 13.98 -6.31
C PHE A 39 1.77 14.77 -6.90
N PHE A 40 2.03 15.66 -7.85
CA PHE A 40 0.95 16.51 -8.38
C PHE A 40 -0.07 15.73 -9.20
N GLY A 41 0.36 14.68 -9.90
CA GLY A 41 -0.55 13.76 -10.58
C GLY A 41 -1.48 13.05 -9.59
N THR A 42 -0.95 12.60 -8.45
CA THR A 42 -1.73 11.95 -7.40
C THR A 42 -2.69 12.92 -6.72
N LEU A 43 -2.22 14.11 -6.35
CA LEU A 43 -3.07 15.17 -5.77
C LEU A 43 -4.22 15.54 -6.73
N TYR A 44 -3.90 15.76 -8.00
CA TYR A 44 -4.91 16.07 -9.01
C TYR A 44 -5.92 14.92 -9.19
N ASN A 45 -5.48 13.69 -9.26
CA ASN A 45 -6.36 12.53 -9.40
C ASN A 45 -7.26 12.36 -8.15
N THR A 46 -6.73 12.60 -6.96
CA THR A 46 -7.50 12.57 -5.70
C THR A 46 -8.57 13.66 -5.68
N TYR A 47 -8.20 14.89 -6.06
CA TYR A 47 -9.14 15.99 -6.20
C TYR A 47 -10.19 15.71 -7.29
N SER A 48 -9.78 15.22 -8.45
CA SER A 48 -10.71 14.92 -9.56
C SER A 48 -11.68 13.79 -9.19
N PHE A 49 -11.21 12.77 -8.46
CA PHE A 49 -12.07 11.72 -7.90
C PHE A 49 -13.12 12.32 -6.96
N PHE A 50 -12.70 13.15 -6.02
CA PHE A 50 -13.62 13.85 -5.13
C PHE A 50 -14.66 14.69 -5.91
N ALA A 51 -14.19 15.56 -6.79
CA ALA A 51 -15.05 16.49 -7.53
C ALA A 51 -16.06 15.76 -8.43
N LEU A 52 -15.63 14.65 -9.09
CA LEU A 52 -16.50 13.85 -9.94
C LEU A 52 -17.70 13.31 -9.14
N TYR A 53 -17.42 12.61 -8.04
CA TYR A 53 -18.50 11.98 -7.27
C TYR A 53 -19.31 12.99 -6.45
N ALA A 54 -18.68 14.02 -5.90
CA ALA A 54 -19.36 15.11 -5.20
C ALA A 54 -20.39 15.82 -6.12
N ASN A 55 -20.02 16.08 -7.37
CA ASN A 55 -20.94 16.67 -8.35
C ASN A 55 -22.10 15.72 -8.73
N VAL A 56 -21.81 14.42 -8.90
CA VAL A 56 -22.84 13.43 -9.21
C VAL A 56 -23.85 13.27 -8.08
N ASP A 57 -23.37 13.25 -6.83
CA ASP A 57 -24.21 13.07 -5.65
C ASP A 57 -24.81 14.39 -5.10
N GLY A 58 -24.41 15.54 -5.65
CA GLY A 58 -24.89 16.87 -5.22
C GLY A 58 -24.35 17.29 -3.84
N PHE A 59 -23.16 16.80 -3.45
CA PHE A 59 -22.52 17.23 -2.20
C PHE A 59 -22.06 18.69 -2.31
N THR A 60 -22.49 19.52 -1.36
CA THR A 60 -22.21 20.97 -1.33
C THR A 60 -21.21 21.38 -0.25
N GLY A 61 -20.94 20.51 0.72
CA GLY A 61 -20.15 20.86 1.90
C GLY A 61 -20.89 21.71 2.93
N GLN A 62 -22.19 21.95 2.72
CA GLN A 62 -23.08 22.66 3.65
C GLN A 62 -24.01 21.69 4.42
N GLU A 63 -23.92 20.40 4.12
CA GLU A 63 -24.67 19.37 4.82
C GLU A 63 -24.27 19.31 6.29
N PRO A 64 -25.20 18.88 7.19
CA PRO A 64 -24.90 18.73 8.62
C PRO A 64 -23.67 17.86 8.83
N GLU A 65 -22.77 18.30 9.67
CA GLU A 65 -21.53 17.57 9.94
C GLU A 65 -21.83 16.24 10.63
N VAL A 66 -21.19 15.17 10.15
CA VAL A 66 -21.19 13.88 10.82
C VAL A 66 -20.13 13.92 11.93
N PRO A 67 -20.54 13.77 13.21
CA PRO A 67 -19.59 13.81 14.33
C PRO A 67 -18.47 12.78 14.20
N MET A 68 -17.27 13.10 14.65
CA MET A 68 -16.12 12.20 14.59
C MET A 68 -16.37 10.85 15.28
N SER A 69 -17.15 10.85 16.36
CA SER A 69 -17.54 9.63 17.08
C SER A 69 -18.41 8.65 16.27
N GLU A 70 -19.07 9.16 15.22
CA GLU A 70 -19.92 8.35 14.33
C GLU A 70 -19.22 7.99 13.01
N ARG A 71 -18.02 8.56 12.76
CA ARG A 71 -17.26 8.24 11.55
C ARG A 71 -16.54 6.90 11.71
N PRO A 72 -16.42 6.09 10.64
CA PRO A 72 -15.59 4.89 10.62
C PRO A 72 -14.14 5.16 11.04
N GLU A 73 -13.46 4.13 11.56
CA GLU A 73 -12.06 4.23 12.00
C GLU A 73 -11.14 4.79 10.93
N ILE A 74 -11.34 4.43 9.68
CA ILE A 74 -10.52 4.91 8.56
C ILE A 74 -10.67 6.43 8.33
N ASP A 75 -11.85 7.00 8.59
CA ASP A 75 -12.08 8.44 8.53
C ASP A 75 -11.39 9.13 9.72
N ARG A 76 -11.53 8.55 10.92
CA ARG A 76 -10.89 9.06 12.14
C ARG A 76 -9.37 9.02 12.03
N TRP A 77 -8.84 7.91 11.49
CA TRP A 77 -7.41 7.77 11.23
C TRP A 77 -6.84 8.86 10.33
N ILE A 78 -7.45 9.09 9.16
CA ILE A 78 -6.89 10.06 8.20
C ILE A 78 -7.02 11.51 8.72
N ILE A 79 -8.04 11.82 9.52
CA ILE A 79 -8.19 13.12 10.18
C ILE A 79 -7.17 13.27 11.33
N SER A 80 -6.93 12.22 12.12
CA SER A 80 -5.86 12.22 13.12
C SER A 80 -4.51 12.49 12.47
N LEU A 81 -4.18 11.74 11.44
CA LEU A 81 -2.91 11.89 10.72
C LEU A 81 -2.78 13.26 10.02
N LEU A 82 -3.91 13.84 9.54
CA LEU A 82 -3.94 15.21 9.01
C LEU A 82 -3.57 16.24 10.08
N ASN A 83 -4.09 16.10 11.31
CA ASN A 83 -3.76 17.00 12.41
C ASN A 83 -2.30 16.83 12.87
N THR A 84 -1.78 15.60 12.88
CA THR A 84 -0.36 15.32 13.10
C THR A 84 0.48 15.99 12.00
N LEU A 85 0.07 15.92 10.74
CA LEU A 85 0.73 16.62 9.63
C LEU A 85 0.73 18.14 9.83
N VAL A 86 -0.41 18.74 10.18
CA VAL A 86 -0.51 20.20 10.41
C VAL A 86 0.47 20.63 11.49
N ARG A 87 0.50 19.92 12.63
CA ARG A 87 1.44 20.19 13.72
C ARG A 87 2.90 20.15 13.25
N ASN A 88 3.29 19.05 12.60
CA ASN A 88 4.68 18.82 12.21
C ASN A 88 5.14 19.77 11.08
N VAL A 89 4.25 20.09 10.14
CA VAL A 89 4.53 21.10 9.08
C VAL A 89 4.68 22.49 9.67
N THR A 90 3.81 22.87 10.61
CA THR A 90 3.91 24.17 11.30
C THR A 90 5.24 24.27 12.05
N GLU A 91 5.60 23.27 12.86
CA GLU A 91 6.86 23.23 13.57
C GLU A 91 8.08 23.33 12.63
N SER A 92 8.06 22.58 11.51
CA SER A 92 9.15 22.65 10.52
C SER A 92 9.27 24.04 9.91
N LEU A 93 8.16 24.70 9.58
CA LEU A 93 8.18 26.04 8.99
C LEU A 93 8.59 27.12 9.98
N GLU A 94 8.17 27.01 11.25
CA GLU A 94 8.60 27.91 12.32
C GLU A 94 10.11 27.78 12.59
N ASN A 95 10.68 26.59 12.40
CA ASN A 95 12.13 26.35 12.48
C ASN A 95 12.87 26.69 11.17
N TYR A 96 12.23 27.32 10.20
CA TYR A 96 12.81 27.66 8.88
C TYR A 96 13.30 26.44 8.09
N ASP A 97 12.71 25.26 8.30
CA ASP A 97 13.08 24.02 7.63
C ASP A 97 11.97 23.55 6.66
N PRO A 98 11.91 24.09 5.44
CA PRO A 98 10.83 23.81 4.50
C PRO A 98 10.92 22.42 3.85
N THR A 99 12.09 21.78 3.82
CA THR A 99 12.28 20.50 3.13
C THR A 99 11.51 19.34 3.79
N PRO A 100 11.62 19.11 5.11
CA PRO A 100 10.77 18.13 5.79
C PRO A 100 9.29 18.44 5.66
N ALA A 101 8.88 19.72 5.76
CA ALA A 101 7.50 20.13 5.58
C ALA A 101 6.94 19.69 4.22
N ALA A 102 7.66 19.97 3.13
CA ALA A 102 7.25 19.56 1.79
C ALA A 102 7.18 18.03 1.64
N ARG A 103 8.15 17.30 2.20
CA ARG A 103 8.18 15.83 2.17
C ARG A 103 7.02 15.21 2.93
N MET A 104 6.70 15.70 4.12
CA MET A 104 5.56 15.23 4.93
C MET A 104 4.23 15.45 4.20
N ILE A 105 4.03 16.59 3.56
CA ILE A 105 2.83 16.85 2.74
C ILE A 105 2.75 15.87 1.57
N GLN A 106 3.87 15.64 0.87
CA GLN A 106 3.93 14.71 -0.25
C GLN A 106 3.61 13.28 0.18
N GLU A 107 4.20 12.81 1.27
CA GLU A 107 3.96 11.48 1.84
C GLU A 107 2.50 11.32 2.24
N PHE A 108 1.93 12.28 2.96
CA PHE A 108 0.52 12.25 3.34
C PHE A 108 -0.39 12.12 2.11
N VAL A 109 -0.18 12.93 1.08
CA VAL A 109 -1.03 12.91 -0.12
C VAL A 109 -0.87 11.60 -0.90
N CYS A 110 0.35 11.15 -1.10
CA CYS A 110 0.62 9.97 -1.95
C CYS A 110 0.28 8.68 -1.23
N GLU A 111 0.84 8.48 -0.04
CA GLU A 111 0.75 7.18 0.63
C GLU A 111 -0.52 7.07 1.48
N ASN A 112 -0.84 8.09 2.30
CA ASN A 112 -1.95 7.98 3.23
C ASN A 112 -3.29 8.33 2.59
N LEU A 113 -3.39 9.50 1.96
CA LEU A 113 -4.66 9.97 1.41
C LEU A 113 -5.06 9.21 0.14
N SER A 114 -4.18 9.11 -0.86
CA SER A 114 -4.50 8.47 -2.12
C SER A 114 -4.40 6.95 -2.08
N ASN A 115 -3.22 6.42 -1.70
CA ASN A 115 -2.94 4.98 -1.75
C ASN A 115 -3.68 4.16 -0.69
N TRP A 116 -4.06 4.79 0.43
CA TRP A 116 -4.80 4.11 1.49
C TRP A 116 -6.22 4.64 1.60
N TYR A 117 -6.44 5.87 2.05
CA TYR A 117 -7.77 6.35 2.34
C TYR A 117 -8.71 6.28 1.13
N VAL A 118 -8.36 6.95 0.02
CA VAL A 118 -9.23 6.98 -1.17
C VAL A 118 -9.41 5.60 -1.79
N ARG A 119 -8.32 4.84 -1.94
CA ARG A 119 -8.37 3.52 -2.56
C ARG A 119 -9.23 2.53 -1.79
N LEU A 120 -9.12 2.48 -0.47
CA LEU A 120 -9.90 1.58 0.38
C LEU A 120 -11.37 1.99 0.47
N ASN A 121 -11.65 3.28 0.36
CA ASN A 121 -13.00 3.82 0.48
C ASN A 121 -13.74 4.01 -0.85
N ARG A 122 -13.16 3.64 -2.01
CA ARG A 122 -13.79 3.87 -3.33
C ARG A 122 -15.24 3.39 -3.40
N LYS A 123 -15.54 2.24 -2.82
CA LYS A 123 -16.89 1.67 -2.80
C LYS A 123 -17.91 2.53 -2.05
N ARG A 124 -17.49 3.31 -1.06
CA ARG A 124 -18.35 4.23 -0.31
C ARG A 124 -18.85 5.38 -1.18
N PHE A 125 -18.07 5.80 -2.17
CA PHE A 125 -18.42 6.85 -3.13
C PHE A 125 -19.27 6.31 -4.31
N TRP A 126 -19.27 4.98 -4.53
CA TRP A 126 -20.09 4.35 -5.54
C TRP A 126 -21.51 4.08 -5.00
N GLY A 127 -22.48 4.02 -5.89
CA GLY A 127 -23.87 3.76 -5.51
C GLY A 127 -24.69 5.04 -5.36
N GLY A 128 -26.02 4.89 -5.44
CA GLY A 128 -26.95 6.03 -5.40
C GLY A 128 -27.24 6.54 -3.99
N GLY A 129 -27.48 7.85 -3.89
CA GLY A 129 -27.91 8.50 -2.69
C GLY A 129 -26.80 8.89 -1.70
N LEU A 130 -27.03 9.97 -0.98
CA LEU A 130 -26.10 10.51 0.01
C LEU A 130 -26.41 9.89 1.39
N THR A 131 -25.93 8.67 1.63
CA THR A 131 -26.06 8.02 2.95
C THR A 131 -25.18 8.72 3.99
N ARG A 132 -25.47 8.52 5.28
CA ARG A 132 -24.67 9.13 6.37
C ARG A 132 -23.20 8.70 6.33
N ASP A 133 -22.91 7.44 6.00
CA ASP A 133 -21.54 6.94 5.82
C ASP A 133 -20.85 7.60 4.62
N LYS A 134 -21.55 7.73 3.49
CA LYS A 134 -21.04 8.40 2.29
C LYS A 134 -20.80 9.89 2.54
N LEU A 135 -21.69 10.54 3.30
CA LEU A 135 -21.53 11.94 3.73
C LEU A 135 -20.27 12.11 4.59
N ALA A 136 -20.04 11.20 5.56
CA ALA A 136 -18.83 11.20 6.38
C ALA A 136 -17.56 11.10 5.50
N ALA A 137 -17.58 10.22 4.48
CA ALA A 137 -16.45 10.08 3.56
C ALA A 137 -16.20 11.37 2.74
N TYR A 138 -17.25 12.03 2.24
CA TYR A 138 -17.13 13.32 1.54
C TYR A 138 -16.57 14.40 2.44
N GLN A 139 -17.12 14.57 3.64
CA GLN A 139 -16.64 15.57 4.60
C GLN A 139 -15.19 15.34 5.00
N THR A 140 -14.78 14.09 5.20
CA THR A 140 -13.40 13.73 5.51
C THR A 140 -12.46 14.05 4.36
N LEU A 141 -12.81 13.65 3.13
CA LEU A 141 -11.96 13.90 1.97
C LEU A 141 -11.90 15.39 1.60
N TYR A 142 -13.01 16.11 1.75
CA TYR A 142 -13.08 17.58 1.61
C TYR A 142 -12.09 18.24 2.57
N THR A 143 -12.16 17.92 3.86
CA THR A 143 -11.27 18.48 4.89
C THR A 143 -9.79 18.19 4.58
N CYS A 144 -9.46 16.96 4.13
CA CYS A 144 -8.10 16.64 3.73
C CYS A 144 -7.61 17.46 2.53
N LEU A 145 -8.43 17.62 1.48
CA LEU A 145 -8.05 18.38 0.29
C LEU A 145 -7.92 19.89 0.57
N GLU A 146 -8.83 20.45 1.36
CA GLU A 146 -8.80 21.83 1.80
C GLU A 146 -7.52 22.10 2.60
N THR A 147 -7.26 21.33 3.66
CA THR A 147 -6.09 21.49 4.52
C THR A 147 -4.79 21.30 3.75
N VAL A 148 -4.69 20.26 2.90
CA VAL A 148 -3.52 20.04 2.05
C VAL A 148 -3.28 21.21 1.10
N SER A 149 -4.34 21.82 0.55
CA SER A 149 -4.19 23.00 -0.31
C SER A 149 -3.62 24.19 0.46
N MET A 150 -4.06 24.40 1.70
CA MET A 150 -3.55 25.47 2.58
C MET A 150 -2.09 25.21 2.99
N LEU A 151 -1.74 24.00 3.42
CA LEU A 151 -0.36 23.61 3.78
C LEU A 151 0.61 23.71 2.60
N SER A 152 0.13 23.41 1.38
CA SER A 152 0.96 23.43 0.17
C SER A 152 1.10 24.82 -0.46
N ALA A 153 0.31 25.80 -0.04
CA ALA A 153 0.27 27.13 -0.65
C ALA A 153 1.63 27.86 -0.68
N PRO A 154 2.48 27.80 0.37
CA PRO A 154 3.81 28.42 0.33
C PRO A 154 4.73 27.81 -0.74
N PHE A 155 4.55 26.55 -1.06
CA PHE A 155 5.41 25.79 -1.97
C PHE A 155 4.88 25.78 -3.41
N ALA A 156 3.58 25.55 -3.57
CA ALA A 156 2.91 25.39 -4.84
C ALA A 156 1.68 26.32 -4.98
N PRO A 157 1.89 27.65 -4.98
CA PRO A 157 0.83 28.66 -4.77
C PRO A 157 -0.35 28.54 -5.75
N PHE A 158 -0.11 28.28 -7.02
CA PHE A 158 -1.17 28.35 -8.05
C PHE A 158 -2.12 27.14 -8.01
N ILE A 159 -1.60 25.92 -7.81
CA ILE A 159 -2.46 24.74 -7.71
C ILE A 159 -3.22 24.72 -6.38
N SER A 160 -2.57 25.15 -5.32
CA SER A 160 -3.17 25.27 -3.99
C SER A 160 -4.32 26.27 -4.01
N ASP A 161 -4.12 27.45 -4.58
CA ASP A 161 -5.17 28.46 -4.74
C ASP A 161 -6.33 27.94 -5.60
N ARG A 162 -6.00 27.21 -6.67
CA ARG A 162 -7.03 26.64 -7.54
C ARG A 162 -7.91 25.63 -6.80
N ILE A 163 -7.32 24.68 -6.09
CA ILE A 163 -8.06 23.65 -5.33
C ILE A 163 -8.89 24.33 -4.23
N PHE A 164 -8.30 25.25 -3.47
CA PHE A 164 -8.99 25.99 -2.41
C PHE A 164 -10.21 26.73 -2.95
N ARG A 165 -10.05 27.50 -4.03
CA ARG A 165 -11.13 28.28 -4.63
C ARG A 165 -12.24 27.41 -5.21
N ASP A 166 -11.89 26.31 -5.88
CA ASP A 166 -12.87 25.37 -6.43
C ASP A 166 -13.69 24.71 -5.31
N LEU A 167 -13.06 24.33 -4.20
CA LEU A 167 -13.75 23.77 -3.02
C LEU A 167 -14.64 24.83 -2.35
N ASN A 168 -14.10 26.04 -2.15
CA ASN A 168 -14.81 27.12 -1.48
C ASN A 168 -15.98 27.69 -2.32
N ALA A 169 -15.86 27.66 -3.65
CA ALA A 169 -16.94 28.14 -4.53
C ALA A 169 -18.26 27.37 -4.34
N VAL A 170 -18.18 26.11 -3.90
CA VAL A 170 -19.35 25.27 -3.65
C VAL A 170 -19.75 25.31 -2.18
N SER A 171 -18.80 25.22 -1.26
CA SER A 171 -19.08 25.13 0.18
C SER A 171 -19.36 26.48 0.84
N GLY A 172 -18.72 27.55 0.36
CA GLY A 172 -18.81 28.88 0.98
C GLY A 172 -18.26 28.95 2.40
N ARG A 173 -17.34 28.02 2.78
CA ARG A 173 -16.80 27.95 4.14
C ARG A 173 -15.87 29.11 4.49
N HIS A 174 -15.18 29.65 3.49
CA HIS A 174 -14.25 30.77 3.66
C HIS A 174 -14.75 32.03 2.99
N THR A 175 -14.54 33.15 3.63
CA THR A 175 -14.80 34.49 3.06
C THR A 175 -13.65 35.00 2.20
N ASP A 176 -12.49 34.34 2.30
CA ASP A 176 -11.29 34.73 1.60
C ASP A 176 -11.33 34.33 0.12
N GLU A 177 -10.94 35.27 -0.74
CA GLU A 177 -10.93 35.07 -2.20
C GLU A 177 -9.79 34.17 -2.68
N SER A 178 -8.79 33.94 -1.84
CA SER A 178 -7.58 33.17 -2.16
C SER A 178 -7.04 32.46 -0.93
N VAL A 179 -6.46 31.28 -1.14
CA VAL A 179 -5.74 30.54 -0.10
C VAL A 179 -4.63 31.38 0.55
N HIS A 180 -4.08 32.34 -0.18
CA HIS A 180 -2.99 33.20 0.30
C HIS A 180 -3.46 34.32 1.23
N LEU A 181 -4.75 34.52 1.34
CA LEU A 181 -5.36 35.48 2.26
C LEU A 181 -5.98 34.78 3.47
N SER A 182 -6.10 33.45 3.42
CA SER A 182 -6.66 32.66 4.51
C SER A 182 -5.63 32.42 5.63
N THR A 183 -6.15 32.10 6.81
CA THR A 183 -5.31 31.71 7.95
C THR A 183 -4.69 30.35 7.73
N PHE A 184 -3.41 30.20 8.09
CA PHE A 184 -2.71 28.89 8.02
C PHE A 184 -3.42 27.87 8.93
N PRO A 185 -3.51 26.58 8.54
CA PRO A 185 -4.22 25.58 9.32
C PRO A 185 -3.66 25.44 10.74
N VAL A 186 -4.57 25.31 11.70
CA VAL A 186 -4.23 25.10 13.11
C VAL A 186 -4.54 23.65 13.47
N CYS A 187 -3.59 23.00 14.16
CA CYS A 187 -3.75 21.63 14.64
C CYS A 187 -4.81 21.57 15.76
N ASP A 188 -5.81 20.73 15.60
CA ASP A 188 -6.68 20.30 16.69
C ASP A 188 -6.12 19.02 17.33
N SER A 189 -5.40 19.18 18.44
CA SER A 189 -4.78 18.06 19.15
C SER A 189 -5.81 17.07 19.74
N SER A 190 -7.06 17.47 19.90
CA SER A 190 -8.11 16.58 20.40
C SER A 190 -8.53 15.51 19.38
N LEU A 191 -8.22 15.73 18.10
CA LEU A 191 -8.47 14.80 17.01
C LEU A 191 -7.31 13.84 16.75
N ILE A 192 -6.18 13.99 17.43
CA ILE A 192 -5.02 13.10 17.28
C ILE A 192 -5.21 11.84 18.13
N ASP A 193 -5.28 10.72 17.46
CA ASP A 193 -5.32 9.37 18.04
C ASP A 193 -4.03 8.61 17.66
N GLY A 194 -3.00 8.76 18.49
CA GLY A 194 -1.69 8.17 18.22
C GLY A 194 -1.70 6.63 18.22
N GLU A 195 -2.62 5.99 18.94
CA GLU A 195 -2.76 4.53 18.92
C GLU A 195 -3.33 4.06 17.57
N LEU A 196 -4.35 4.74 17.07
CA LEU A 196 -4.95 4.46 15.75
C LEU A 196 -3.93 4.71 14.62
N GLU A 197 -3.15 5.79 14.71
CA GLU A 197 -2.06 6.06 13.75
C GLU A 197 -1.02 4.93 13.73
N GLN A 198 -0.62 4.42 14.91
CA GLN A 198 0.34 3.31 15.02
C GLN A 198 -0.23 2.00 14.46
N MET A 199 -1.50 1.67 14.76
CA MET A 199 -2.17 0.49 14.21
C MET A 199 -2.21 0.53 12.68
N MET A 200 -2.59 1.65 12.12
CA MET A 200 -2.66 1.81 10.66
C MET A 200 -1.28 1.84 10.00
N SER A 201 -0.28 2.44 10.63
CA SER A 201 1.11 2.38 10.17
C SER A 201 1.61 0.93 10.12
N MET A 202 1.29 0.13 11.12
CA MET A 202 1.62 -1.30 11.15
C MET A 202 0.90 -2.07 10.03
N ALA A 203 -0.38 -1.77 9.77
CA ALA A 203 -1.10 -2.36 8.64
C ALA A 203 -0.44 -2.01 7.29
N GLN A 204 0.00 -0.76 7.13
CA GLN A 204 0.72 -0.31 5.94
C GLN A 204 2.05 -1.04 5.77
N GLN A 205 2.83 -1.16 6.84
CA GLN A 205 4.13 -1.82 6.82
C GLN A 205 3.99 -3.31 6.48
N VAL A 206 3.12 -4.06 7.19
CA VAL A 206 2.85 -5.48 6.90
C VAL A 206 2.40 -5.66 5.45
N SER A 207 1.45 -4.85 4.99
CA SER A 207 0.94 -4.93 3.62
C SER A 207 2.04 -4.67 2.59
N SER A 208 2.88 -3.67 2.80
CA SER A 208 4.01 -3.35 1.93
C SER A 208 5.00 -4.50 1.84
N MET A 209 5.36 -5.10 2.98
CA MET A 209 6.25 -6.25 3.05
C MET A 209 5.69 -7.45 2.27
N VAL A 210 4.41 -7.80 2.48
CA VAL A 210 3.75 -8.91 1.77
C VAL A 210 3.66 -8.65 0.28
N LEU A 211 3.32 -7.44 -0.15
CA LEU A 211 3.28 -7.06 -1.55
C LEU A 211 4.67 -7.11 -2.21
N ALA A 212 5.73 -6.79 -1.46
CA ALA A 212 7.11 -6.94 -1.92
C ALA A 212 7.49 -8.42 -2.10
N LEU A 213 7.09 -9.30 -1.16
CA LEU A 213 7.29 -10.75 -1.27
C LEU A 213 6.55 -11.33 -2.49
N ARG A 214 5.29 -10.95 -2.71
CA ARG A 214 4.53 -11.36 -3.91
C ARG A 214 5.25 -10.95 -5.20
N ARG A 215 5.77 -9.72 -5.24
CA ARG A 215 6.50 -9.18 -6.40
C ARG A 215 7.79 -9.96 -6.69
N LYS A 216 8.50 -10.39 -5.63
CA LYS A 216 9.74 -11.19 -5.75
C LYS A 216 9.52 -12.49 -6.53
N VAL A 217 8.32 -13.08 -6.45
CA VAL A 217 7.95 -14.34 -7.12
C VAL A 217 6.87 -14.17 -8.20
N ASN A 218 6.61 -12.93 -8.63
CA ASN A 218 5.64 -12.58 -9.67
C ASN A 218 4.20 -13.06 -9.41
N ILE A 219 3.80 -13.28 -8.15
CA ILE A 219 2.42 -13.61 -7.81
C ILE A 219 1.58 -12.33 -7.79
N LYS A 220 0.62 -12.23 -8.71
CA LYS A 220 -0.30 -11.09 -8.80
C LYS A 220 -1.15 -10.98 -7.52
N VAL A 221 -1.48 -9.76 -7.08
CA VAL A 221 -2.33 -9.56 -5.89
C VAL A 221 -3.73 -10.17 -6.05
N ARG A 222 -4.23 -10.30 -7.28
CA ARG A 222 -5.52 -10.95 -7.56
C ARG A 222 -5.51 -12.45 -7.25
N GLN A 223 -4.35 -13.10 -7.29
CA GLN A 223 -4.20 -14.48 -6.84
C GLN A 223 -4.28 -14.53 -5.32
N PRO A 224 -5.34 -15.08 -4.71
CA PRO A 224 -5.40 -15.24 -3.27
C PRO A 224 -4.34 -16.25 -2.80
N LEU A 225 -3.82 -16.03 -1.61
CA LEU A 225 -2.91 -16.95 -0.93
C LEU A 225 -3.49 -17.39 0.41
N THR A 226 -2.98 -18.49 0.95
CA THR A 226 -3.54 -19.11 2.14
C THR A 226 -3.35 -18.22 3.36
N LYS A 227 -2.11 -17.94 3.75
CA LYS A 227 -1.86 -17.24 5.01
C LYS A 227 -0.52 -16.50 5.08
N ILE A 228 -0.46 -15.65 6.11
CA ILE A 228 0.74 -14.96 6.56
C ILE A 228 0.97 -15.37 8.01
N LEU A 229 2.24 -15.60 8.37
CA LEU A 229 2.66 -15.76 9.76
C LEU A 229 3.40 -14.49 10.19
N ILE A 230 3.07 -13.96 11.36
CA ILE A 230 3.70 -12.78 11.93
C ILE A 230 4.18 -13.12 13.34
N PRO A 231 5.49 -13.22 13.57
CA PRO A 231 6.04 -13.35 14.91
C PRO A 231 5.79 -12.10 15.74
N VAL A 232 5.22 -12.25 16.91
CA VAL A 232 4.95 -11.16 17.85
C VAL A 232 5.64 -11.45 19.18
N LEU A 233 6.44 -10.49 19.65
CA LEU A 233 7.24 -10.62 20.85
C LEU A 233 6.56 -10.00 22.07
N ASP A 234 5.55 -9.19 21.85
CA ASP A 234 4.82 -8.47 22.90
C ASP A 234 3.30 -8.44 22.62
N ALA A 235 2.52 -8.35 23.68
CA ALA A 235 1.06 -8.36 23.63
C ALA A 235 0.47 -7.11 22.97
N ASP A 236 1.17 -5.96 23.03
CA ASP A 236 0.69 -4.72 22.41
C ASP A 236 0.77 -4.79 20.89
N THR A 237 1.87 -5.30 20.37
CA THR A 237 2.03 -5.56 18.91
C THR A 237 0.98 -6.58 18.44
N ALA A 238 0.76 -7.66 19.19
CA ALA A 238 -0.27 -8.65 18.87
C ALA A 238 -1.67 -8.01 18.79
N ARG A 239 -2.05 -7.23 19.80
CA ARG A 239 -3.33 -6.52 19.86
C ARG A 239 -3.53 -5.56 18.68
N ARG A 240 -2.50 -4.79 18.33
CA ARG A 240 -2.55 -3.83 17.21
C ARG A 240 -2.73 -4.55 15.88
N ILE A 241 -1.99 -5.64 15.63
CA ILE A 241 -2.13 -6.42 14.39
C ILE A 241 -3.52 -7.05 14.32
N GLU A 242 -4.02 -7.61 15.41
CA GLU A 242 -5.34 -8.25 15.45
C GLU A 242 -6.45 -7.22 15.13
N ALA A 243 -6.34 -5.98 15.63
CA ALA A 243 -7.29 -4.90 15.33
C ALA A 243 -7.37 -4.56 13.84
N VAL A 244 -6.25 -4.61 13.11
CA VAL A 244 -6.18 -4.28 11.68
C VAL A 244 -6.07 -5.50 10.76
N LYS A 245 -6.20 -6.71 11.31
CA LYS A 245 -6.06 -7.99 10.61
C LYS A 245 -6.92 -8.07 9.36
N GLY A 246 -8.21 -7.75 9.47
CA GLY A 246 -9.15 -7.77 8.35
C GLY A 246 -8.75 -6.82 7.21
N LEU A 247 -8.21 -5.66 7.57
CA LEU A 247 -7.72 -4.67 6.60
C LEU A 247 -6.49 -5.21 5.84
N ILE A 248 -5.51 -5.76 6.55
CA ILE A 248 -4.32 -6.35 5.96
C ILE A 248 -4.71 -7.51 5.02
N MET A 249 -5.54 -8.45 5.50
CA MET A 249 -5.99 -9.60 4.71
C MET A 249 -6.65 -9.18 3.39
N SER A 250 -7.51 -8.17 3.47
CA SER A 250 -8.19 -7.61 2.29
C SER A 250 -7.19 -6.95 1.32
N GLU A 251 -6.22 -6.21 1.87
CA GLU A 251 -5.24 -5.45 1.09
C GLU A 251 -4.29 -6.34 0.31
N VAL A 252 -3.78 -7.37 0.95
CA VAL A 252 -2.79 -8.27 0.35
C VAL A 252 -3.39 -9.56 -0.21
N ASN A 253 -4.72 -9.71 -0.13
CA ASN A 253 -5.48 -10.86 -0.62
C ASN A 253 -4.97 -12.20 -0.08
N VAL A 254 -4.96 -12.32 1.24
CA VAL A 254 -4.70 -13.58 1.94
C VAL A 254 -5.92 -14.00 2.77
N LYS A 255 -6.09 -15.29 3.01
CA LYS A 255 -7.25 -15.82 3.73
C LYS A 255 -7.09 -15.75 5.24
N GLU A 256 -5.84 -15.75 5.74
CA GLU A 256 -5.56 -15.85 7.16
C GLU A 256 -4.28 -15.09 7.54
N ILE A 257 -4.28 -14.54 8.76
CA ILE A 257 -3.07 -14.08 9.45
C ILE A 257 -2.98 -14.83 10.76
N GLU A 258 -1.88 -15.50 11.00
CA GLU A 258 -1.58 -16.22 12.23
C GLU A 258 -0.44 -15.51 12.96
N LEU A 259 -0.68 -15.17 14.22
CA LEU A 259 0.35 -14.59 15.09
C LEU A 259 1.07 -15.73 15.80
N ILE A 260 2.38 -15.72 15.78
CA ILE A 260 3.22 -16.77 16.39
C ILE A 260 4.19 -16.15 17.39
N GLU A 261 4.56 -16.92 18.41
CA GLU A 261 5.40 -16.41 19.51
C GLU A 261 6.88 -16.28 19.13
N ASN A 262 7.32 -17.01 18.11
CA ASN A 262 8.73 -16.98 17.70
C ASN A 262 8.91 -17.28 16.20
N THR A 263 10.11 -17.06 15.70
CA THR A 263 10.49 -17.32 14.30
C THR A 263 11.00 -18.74 14.07
N THR A 264 11.01 -19.58 15.11
CA THR A 264 11.57 -20.93 15.02
C THR A 264 10.78 -21.74 13.99
N GLY A 265 11.47 -22.24 12.99
CA GLY A 265 10.90 -23.03 11.90
C GLY A 265 10.43 -22.20 10.67
N LEU A 266 10.41 -20.85 10.73
CA LEU A 266 10.09 -20.01 9.56
C LEU A 266 11.33 -19.68 8.73
N ILE A 267 12.46 -19.53 9.39
CA ILE A 267 13.73 -19.15 8.77
C ILE A 267 14.73 -20.21 9.16
N THR A 268 15.28 -20.89 8.19
CA THR A 268 16.46 -21.72 8.39
C THR A 268 17.68 -20.86 8.20
N LYS A 269 18.36 -20.54 9.30
CA LYS A 269 19.62 -19.82 9.23
C LYS A 269 20.73 -20.77 8.87
N ARG A 270 21.51 -20.40 7.87
CA ARG A 270 22.78 -21.05 7.55
C ARG A 270 23.91 -20.15 7.97
N ILE A 271 24.90 -20.73 8.64
CA ILE A 271 26.08 -20.02 9.10
C ILE A 271 27.31 -20.58 8.40
N LYS A 272 28.16 -19.70 7.93
CA LYS A 272 29.48 -20.05 7.36
C LYS A 272 30.54 -19.17 7.99
N PRO A 273 31.75 -19.68 8.20
CA PRO A 273 32.85 -18.85 8.69
C PRO A 273 33.25 -17.82 7.64
N ASN A 274 33.45 -16.57 8.07
CA ASN A 274 33.97 -15.52 7.23
C ASN A 274 35.50 -15.67 7.13
N PHE A 275 35.95 -16.13 5.98
CA PHE A 275 37.38 -16.38 5.75
C PHE A 275 38.23 -15.11 5.76
N LYS A 276 37.63 -13.91 5.54
CA LYS A 276 38.36 -12.66 5.55
C LYS A 276 38.71 -12.21 6.97
N THR A 277 37.87 -12.51 7.95
CA THR A 277 38.07 -12.11 9.35
C THR A 277 38.73 -13.20 10.18
N LEU A 278 38.31 -14.47 9.99
CA LEU A 278 38.86 -15.61 10.71
C LEU A 278 40.20 -16.14 10.14
N GLY A 279 40.38 -16.01 8.82
CA GLY A 279 41.58 -16.50 8.16
C GLY A 279 42.89 -15.95 8.71
N PRO A 280 43.04 -14.64 8.92
CA PRO A 280 44.21 -14.04 9.55
C PRO A 280 44.45 -14.49 11.00
N LYS A 281 43.35 -14.77 11.75
CA LYS A 281 43.41 -15.17 13.17
C LYS A 281 43.67 -16.66 13.34
N TYR A 282 43.01 -17.53 12.56
CA TYR A 282 42.92 -18.96 12.77
C TYR A 282 43.17 -19.81 11.50
N GLY A 283 43.99 -19.33 10.56
CA GLY A 283 44.17 -19.92 9.22
C GLY A 283 44.41 -21.42 9.18
N LYS A 284 45.20 -21.97 10.12
CA LYS A 284 45.47 -23.42 10.22
C LYS A 284 44.27 -24.24 10.69
N GLN A 285 43.36 -23.62 11.42
CA GLN A 285 42.20 -24.23 12.06
C GLN A 285 40.90 -24.01 11.26
N MET A 286 40.95 -23.30 10.14
CA MET A 286 39.75 -22.93 9.35
C MET A 286 38.91 -24.12 8.92
N LYS A 287 39.52 -25.27 8.61
CA LYS A 287 38.80 -26.51 8.26
C LYS A 287 37.98 -27.03 9.45
N GLN A 288 38.55 -26.98 10.65
CA GLN A 288 37.89 -27.45 11.87
C GLN A 288 36.75 -26.47 12.24
N ILE A 289 37.02 -25.18 12.15
CA ILE A 289 35.96 -24.13 12.36
C ILE A 289 34.81 -24.36 11.38
N ALA A 290 35.07 -24.56 10.10
CA ALA A 290 34.05 -24.77 9.10
C ALA A 290 33.21 -26.04 9.37
N ALA A 291 33.84 -27.12 9.79
CA ALA A 291 33.18 -28.40 10.13
C ALA A 291 32.31 -28.25 11.40
N LEU A 292 32.82 -27.55 12.42
CA LEU A 292 32.09 -27.26 13.67
C LEU A 292 30.86 -26.41 13.40
N VAL A 293 31.05 -25.32 12.67
CA VAL A 293 29.99 -24.32 12.34
C VAL A 293 28.89 -24.93 11.46
N ALA A 294 29.24 -25.84 10.55
CA ALA A 294 28.28 -26.57 9.70
C ALA A 294 27.32 -27.48 10.51
N GLY A 295 27.71 -27.85 11.73
CA GLY A 295 26.89 -28.67 12.65
C GLY A 295 26.02 -27.85 13.63
N PHE A 296 26.02 -26.52 13.57
CA PHE A 296 25.29 -25.71 14.52
C PHE A 296 23.77 -25.83 14.34
N SER A 297 23.09 -25.96 15.48
CA SER A 297 21.61 -25.87 15.52
C SER A 297 21.15 -24.43 15.30
N GLN A 298 19.86 -24.26 14.97
CA GLN A 298 19.24 -22.92 14.80
C GLN A 298 19.36 -22.06 16.08
N ASP A 299 19.25 -22.70 17.26
CA ASP A 299 19.39 -22.03 18.56
C ASP A 299 20.82 -21.53 18.79
N GLN A 300 21.82 -22.31 18.39
CA GLN A 300 23.22 -21.93 18.47
C GLN A 300 23.54 -20.77 17.52
N ILE A 301 23.00 -20.79 16.32
CA ILE A 301 23.15 -19.68 15.34
C ILE A 301 22.49 -18.41 15.89
N ALA A 302 21.29 -18.52 16.45
CA ALA A 302 20.59 -17.38 17.05
C ALA A 302 21.36 -16.81 18.27
N ALA A 303 21.93 -17.68 19.09
CA ALA A 303 22.76 -17.26 20.23
C ALA A 303 24.03 -16.50 19.80
N ILE A 304 24.67 -16.93 18.71
CA ILE A 304 25.84 -16.22 18.15
C ILE A 304 25.44 -14.85 17.62
N GLU A 305 24.33 -14.77 16.92
CA GLU A 305 23.84 -13.50 16.33
C GLU A 305 23.44 -12.49 17.40
N ALA A 306 22.93 -12.95 18.54
CA ALA A 306 22.50 -12.10 19.66
C ALA A 306 23.64 -11.69 20.61
N SER A 307 24.78 -12.38 20.58
CA SER A 307 25.91 -12.15 21.47
C SER A 307 26.95 -11.22 20.84
N ALA A 308 27.60 -10.39 21.67
CA ALA A 308 28.74 -9.58 21.22
C ALA A 308 29.98 -10.46 20.92
N GLU A 309 30.18 -11.49 21.73
CA GLU A 309 31.27 -12.46 21.61
C GLU A 309 30.78 -13.85 22.05
N THR A 310 31.27 -14.90 21.39
CA THR A 310 30.97 -16.28 21.72
C THR A 310 32.26 -17.09 21.78
N LEU A 311 32.34 -18.01 22.75
CA LEU A 311 33.45 -18.97 22.87
C LEU A 311 33.10 -20.25 22.12
N LEU A 312 33.89 -20.59 21.11
CA LEU A 312 33.81 -21.90 20.45
C LEU A 312 34.85 -22.82 21.04
N ASP A 313 34.45 -24.03 21.40
CA ASP A 313 35.33 -25.08 21.86
C ASP A 313 35.78 -25.94 20.67
N MET A 314 37.05 -25.96 20.41
CA MET A 314 37.70 -26.75 19.34
C MET A 314 38.65 -27.80 19.94
N ASP A 315 38.10 -28.96 20.25
CA ASP A 315 38.85 -30.08 20.81
C ASP A 315 39.66 -29.71 22.07
N GLY A 316 39.11 -28.83 22.92
CA GLY A 316 39.71 -28.34 24.18
C GLY A 316 40.44 -27.00 24.06
N GLU A 317 40.57 -26.45 22.88
CA GLU A 317 41.04 -25.06 22.68
C GLU A 317 39.84 -24.12 22.48
N LYS A 318 39.69 -23.09 23.33
CA LYS A 318 38.61 -22.13 23.26
C LYS A 318 39.05 -20.94 22.44
N ILE A 319 38.30 -20.66 21.34
CA ILE A 319 38.50 -19.47 20.52
C ILE A 319 37.37 -18.48 20.72
N THR A 320 37.67 -17.18 20.75
CA THR A 320 36.68 -16.12 20.83
C THR A 320 36.32 -15.66 19.44
N VAL A 321 35.02 -15.66 19.13
CA VAL A 321 34.47 -15.25 17.84
C VAL A 321 33.35 -14.23 18.05
N THR A 322 33.16 -13.39 17.06
CA THR A 322 32.09 -12.37 17.03
C THR A 322 31.11 -12.66 15.88
N PRO A 323 29.89 -12.11 15.86
CA PRO A 323 28.98 -12.26 14.72
C PRO A 323 29.60 -11.87 13.37
N ALA A 324 30.51 -10.88 13.36
CA ALA A 324 31.23 -10.44 12.16
C ALA A 324 32.20 -11.48 11.59
N ASP A 325 32.56 -12.48 12.40
CA ASP A 325 33.41 -13.60 11.98
C ASP A 325 32.65 -14.70 11.23
N PHE A 326 31.32 -14.49 11.01
CA PHE A 326 30.47 -15.43 10.29
C PHE A 326 29.67 -14.71 9.19
N GLU A 327 29.35 -15.47 8.15
CA GLU A 327 28.34 -15.14 7.15
C GLU A 327 27.07 -15.91 7.51
N ILE A 328 26.11 -15.22 8.17
CA ILE A 328 24.82 -15.81 8.50
C ILE A 328 23.87 -15.44 7.38
N THR A 329 23.35 -16.46 6.69
CA THR A 329 22.36 -16.32 5.62
C THR A 329 21.06 -16.98 6.04
N SER A 330 19.93 -16.32 5.77
CA SER A 330 18.61 -16.90 5.99
C SER A 330 18.14 -17.55 4.70
N GLU A 331 17.68 -18.79 4.79
CA GLU A 331 17.00 -19.49 3.70
C GLU A 331 15.52 -19.62 4.09
N ASP A 332 14.65 -19.24 3.16
CA ASP A 332 13.20 -19.39 3.33
C ASP A 332 12.87 -20.90 3.34
N MET A 333 11.88 -21.30 4.15
CA MET A 333 11.34 -22.65 4.08
C MET A 333 10.71 -22.91 2.71
N PRO A 334 10.75 -24.15 2.18
CA PRO A 334 10.04 -24.48 0.95
C PRO A 334 8.56 -24.10 1.04
N GLY A 335 8.07 -23.33 0.06
CA GLY A 335 6.70 -22.82 0.03
C GLY A 335 6.45 -21.53 0.83
N TRP A 336 7.48 -20.98 1.49
CA TRP A 336 7.39 -19.74 2.25
C TRP A 336 8.41 -18.71 1.79
N LEU A 337 8.03 -17.45 1.90
CA LEU A 337 8.94 -16.31 1.73
C LEU A 337 8.90 -15.44 2.97
N VAL A 338 10.06 -15.01 3.43
CA VAL A 338 10.20 -14.19 4.64
C VAL A 338 10.77 -12.82 4.31
N ALA A 339 10.23 -11.80 4.94
CA ALA A 339 10.76 -10.45 4.96
C ALA A 339 10.85 -9.94 6.39
N THR A 340 11.88 -9.15 6.68
CA THR A 340 12.07 -8.49 7.97
C THR A 340 12.38 -7.03 7.74
N GLU A 341 11.67 -6.15 8.45
CA GLU A 341 11.87 -4.71 8.43
C GLU A 341 11.83 -4.17 9.87
N GLY A 342 12.97 -3.73 10.37
CA GLY A 342 13.12 -3.36 11.77
C GLY A 342 12.84 -4.54 12.72
N LYS A 343 11.81 -4.40 13.54
CA LYS A 343 11.38 -5.45 14.49
C LYS A 343 10.26 -6.34 13.94
N LEU A 344 9.71 -5.99 12.78
CA LEU A 344 8.60 -6.72 12.19
C LEU A 344 9.12 -7.75 11.19
N THR A 345 8.66 -8.98 11.33
CA THR A 345 8.92 -10.09 10.39
C THR A 345 7.59 -10.61 9.86
N VAL A 346 7.55 -10.92 8.57
CA VAL A 346 6.37 -11.48 7.91
C VAL A 346 6.81 -12.68 7.08
N ALA A 347 6.14 -13.81 7.26
CA ALA A 347 6.31 -14.98 6.40
C ALA A 347 5.02 -15.21 5.59
N LEU A 348 5.16 -15.30 4.28
CA LEU A 348 4.07 -15.48 3.32
C LEU A 348 4.09 -16.90 2.77
N ASP A 349 2.99 -17.63 2.92
CA ASP A 349 2.74 -18.91 2.24
C ASP A 349 2.48 -18.62 0.75
N ILE A 350 3.36 -19.13 -0.11
CA ILE A 350 3.25 -18.97 -1.56
C ILE A 350 2.70 -20.22 -2.26
N THR A 351 2.23 -21.20 -1.50
CA THR A 351 1.62 -22.42 -2.04
C THR A 351 0.23 -22.07 -2.61
N ILE A 352 0.04 -22.35 -3.89
CA ILE A 352 -1.24 -22.13 -4.57
C ILE A 352 -1.94 -23.48 -4.73
N THR A 353 -3.04 -23.67 -4.01
CA THR A 353 -3.93 -24.83 -4.17
C THR A 353 -4.83 -24.65 -5.38
N ASP A 354 -5.44 -25.74 -5.86
CA ASP A 354 -6.37 -25.70 -7.00
C ASP A 354 -7.55 -24.76 -6.75
N ASP A 355 -8.09 -24.72 -5.53
CA ASP A 355 -9.18 -23.81 -5.15
C ASP A 355 -8.75 -22.34 -5.18
N LEU A 356 -7.54 -22.02 -4.66
CA LEU A 356 -6.98 -20.67 -4.72
C LEU A 356 -6.68 -20.25 -6.16
N ARG A 357 -6.24 -21.18 -7.00
CA ARG A 357 -6.03 -20.91 -8.43
C ARG A 357 -7.36 -20.60 -9.12
N ALA A 358 -8.39 -21.41 -8.89
CA ALA A 358 -9.72 -21.17 -9.44
C ALA A 358 -10.30 -19.81 -9.02
N GLU A 359 -10.13 -19.43 -7.74
CA GLU A 359 -10.53 -18.08 -7.29
C GLU A 359 -9.69 -16.98 -7.94
N GLY A 360 -8.39 -17.18 -8.11
CA GLY A 360 -7.49 -16.26 -8.82
C GLY A 360 -7.95 -16.01 -10.26
N ILE A 361 -8.27 -17.08 -10.97
CA ILE A 361 -8.82 -17.02 -12.34
C ILE A 361 -10.15 -16.27 -12.36
N ALA A 362 -11.07 -16.55 -11.42
CA ALA A 362 -12.33 -15.82 -11.31
C ALA A 362 -12.12 -14.31 -11.15
N ARG A 363 -11.17 -13.89 -10.31
CA ARG A 363 -10.82 -12.47 -10.11
C ARG A 363 -10.18 -11.85 -11.36
N GLU A 364 -9.39 -12.60 -12.10
CA GLU A 364 -8.85 -12.14 -13.40
C GLU A 364 -9.97 -11.98 -14.43
N LEU A 365 -10.89 -12.94 -14.54
CA LEU A 365 -12.07 -12.84 -15.40
C LEU A 365 -12.90 -11.60 -15.10
N ILE A 366 -13.21 -11.33 -13.83
CA ILE A 366 -13.89 -10.11 -13.40
C ILE A 366 -13.18 -8.86 -13.93
N ASN A 367 -11.86 -8.82 -13.78
CA ASN A 367 -11.10 -7.67 -14.27
C ASN A 367 -11.14 -7.54 -15.80
N ARG A 368 -11.07 -8.64 -16.55
CA ARG A 368 -11.15 -8.61 -18.01
C ARG A 368 -12.55 -8.17 -18.48
N ILE A 369 -13.60 -8.72 -17.88
CA ILE A 369 -14.99 -8.33 -18.19
C ILE A 369 -15.21 -6.84 -17.88
N GLN A 370 -14.73 -6.33 -16.75
CA GLN A 370 -14.83 -4.90 -16.41
C GLN A 370 -14.05 -4.00 -17.37
N ASN A 371 -12.89 -4.45 -17.87
CA ASN A 371 -12.17 -3.72 -18.91
C ASN A 371 -12.93 -3.70 -20.22
N ILE A 372 -13.50 -4.84 -20.66
CA ILE A 372 -14.33 -4.89 -21.87
C ILE A 372 -15.51 -3.92 -21.75
N ARG A 373 -16.24 -3.92 -20.61
CA ARG A 373 -17.34 -2.97 -20.37
C ARG A 373 -16.90 -1.53 -20.53
N LYS A 374 -15.79 -1.17 -19.90
CA LYS A 374 -15.23 0.19 -19.95
C LYS A 374 -14.84 0.60 -21.36
N ASP A 375 -14.11 -0.28 -22.06
CA ASP A 375 -13.57 0.01 -23.39
C ASP A 375 -14.67 0.04 -24.46
N SER A 376 -15.77 -0.66 -24.21
CA SER A 376 -16.99 -0.67 -25.04
C SER A 376 -17.99 0.45 -24.68
N GLY A 377 -17.66 1.32 -23.72
CA GLY A 377 -18.47 2.47 -23.37
C GLY A 377 -19.76 2.15 -22.60
N PHE A 378 -19.80 1.04 -21.87
CA PHE A 378 -20.96 0.69 -21.04
C PHE A 378 -21.04 1.59 -19.82
N GLU A 379 -22.28 1.93 -19.44
CA GLU A 379 -22.54 2.60 -18.18
C GLU A 379 -22.30 1.67 -16.97
N VAL A 380 -22.01 2.24 -15.82
CA VAL A 380 -21.70 1.47 -14.59
C VAL A 380 -22.89 0.57 -14.19
N THR A 381 -24.11 0.97 -14.51
CA THR A 381 -25.36 0.29 -14.14
C THR A 381 -25.85 -0.70 -15.19
N ASP A 382 -25.23 -0.76 -16.37
CA ASP A 382 -25.64 -1.66 -17.44
C ASP A 382 -25.52 -3.11 -17.01
N LYS A 383 -26.57 -3.89 -17.30
CA LYS A 383 -26.56 -5.34 -17.15
C LYS A 383 -26.01 -5.99 -18.41
N ILE A 384 -25.33 -7.13 -18.23
CA ILE A 384 -24.66 -7.82 -19.32
C ILE A 384 -24.93 -9.32 -19.29
N ARG A 385 -24.76 -9.95 -20.45
CA ARG A 385 -24.54 -11.40 -20.60
C ARG A 385 -23.09 -11.63 -20.98
N VAL A 386 -22.48 -12.67 -20.39
CA VAL A 386 -21.09 -13.01 -20.62
C VAL A 386 -20.95 -14.45 -21.08
N GLU A 387 -20.28 -14.65 -22.20
CA GLU A 387 -19.82 -15.94 -22.66
C GLU A 387 -18.32 -16.04 -22.60
N ILE A 388 -17.80 -17.13 -22.02
CA ILE A 388 -16.36 -17.35 -21.81
C ILE A 388 -15.98 -18.64 -22.51
N GLU A 389 -14.88 -18.62 -23.26
CA GLU A 389 -14.36 -19.81 -23.95
C GLU A 389 -14.06 -20.92 -22.96
N GLN A 390 -14.61 -22.10 -23.19
CA GLN A 390 -14.35 -23.28 -22.39
C GLN A 390 -12.94 -23.77 -22.62
N GLN A 391 -12.09 -23.54 -21.62
CA GLN A 391 -10.76 -24.11 -21.54
C GLN A 391 -10.59 -24.82 -20.20
N GLU A 392 -9.79 -25.88 -20.17
CA GLU A 392 -9.65 -26.77 -19.00
C GLU A 392 -9.33 -25.98 -17.71
N PHE A 393 -8.45 -24.98 -17.78
CA PHE A 393 -8.04 -24.18 -16.63
C PHE A 393 -9.10 -23.18 -16.15
N VAL A 394 -10.06 -22.79 -17.02
CA VAL A 394 -11.15 -21.86 -16.68
C VAL A 394 -12.33 -22.56 -16.03
N LEU A 395 -12.58 -23.83 -16.38
CA LEU A 395 -13.77 -24.59 -15.93
C LEU A 395 -13.92 -24.64 -14.40
N PRO A 396 -12.87 -24.85 -13.57
CA PRO A 396 -13.00 -24.83 -12.11
C PRO A 396 -13.50 -23.48 -11.59
N ALA A 397 -13.02 -22.37 -12.18
CA ALA A 397 -13.44 -21.03 -11.81
C ALA A 397 -14.91 -20.76 -12.14
N LEU A 398 -15.35 -21.17 -13.34
CA LEU A 398 -16.77 -21.02 -13.73
C LEU A 398 -17.68 -21.90 -12.88
N LYS A 399 -17.25 -23.11 -12.54
CA LYS A 399 -18.04 -24.01 -11.69
C LYS A 399 -18.23 -23.51 -10.27
N SER A 400 -17.18 -22.96 -9.66
CA SER A 400 -17.18 -22.62 -8.24
C SER A 400 -17.48 -21.14 -7.96
N PHE A 401 -17.25 -20.24 -8.94
CA PHE A 401 -17.28 -18.79 -8.73
C PHE A 401 -18.16 -18.04 -9.74
N ALA A 402 -19.06 -18.72 -10.50
CA ALA A 402 -19.94 -18.06 -11.47
C ALA A 402 -20.77 -16.94 -10.84
N ASP A 403 -21.43 -17.20 -9.69
CA ASP A 403 -22.25 -16.22 -8.98
C ASP A 403 -21.41 -15.03 -8.48
N TYR A 404 -20.18 -15.30 -8.04
CA TYR A 404 -19.26 -14.25 -7.62
C TYR A 404 -18.87 -13.37 -8.83
N ILE A 405 -18.52 -13.96 -9.96
CA ILE A 405 -18.20 -13.22 -11.20
C ILE A 405 -19.42 -12.39 -11.62
N ALA A 406 -20.61 -12.99 -11.64
CA ALA A 406 -21.85 -12.31 -12.01
C ALA A 406 -22.14 -11.10 -11.13
N SER A 407 -22.04 -11.26 -9.80
CA SER A 407 -22.27 -10.18 -8.84
C SER A 407 -21.30 -9.01 -8.99
N GLN A 408 -20.04 -9.28 -9.36
CA GLN A 408 -19.01 -8.26 -9.51
C GLN A 408 -19.01 -7.57 -10.87
N THR A 409 -19.72 -8.14 -11.86
CA THR A 409 -19.76 -7.62 -13.23
C THR A 409 -21.14 -7.15 -13.69
N LEU A 410 -22.16 -7.28 -12.83
CA LEU A 410 -23.58 -7.09 -13.16
C LEU A 410 -24.03 -7.98 -14.31
N ALA A 411 -23.42 -9.14 -14.44
CA ALA A 411 -23.87 -10.14 -15.40
C ALA A 411 -25.14 -10.83 -14.88
N VAL A 412 -26.16 -10.91 -15.73
CA VAL A 412 -27.39 -11.69 -15.45
C VAL A 412 -27.22 -13.15 -15.82
N GLU A 413 -26.23 -13.43 -16.67
CA GLU A 413 -25.93 -14.78 -17.15
C GLU A 413 -24.46 -14.87 -17.49
N ILE A 414 -23.82 -15.97 -17.07
CA ILE A 414 -22.43 -16.31 -17.40
C ILE A 414 -22.40 -17.76 -17.85
N GLU A 415 -21.94 -18.00 -19.06
CA GLU A 415 -21.82 -19.33 -19.62
C GLU A 415 -20.42 -19.60 -20.15
N GLY A 416 -19.96 -20.84 -19.95
CA GLY A 416 -18.81 -21.38 -20.65
C GLY A 416 -19.24 -22.00 -21.95
N VAL A 417 -18.70 -21.56 -23.08
CA VAL A 417 -19.08 -22.03 -24.42
C VAL A 417 -17.83 -22.37 -25.25
N PRO A 418 -17.92 -23.31 -26.21
CA PRO A 418 -16.76 -23.63 -27.06
C PRO A 418 -16.29 -22.48 -27.93
N SER A 419 -17.18 -21.57 -28.32
CA SER A 419 -16.87 -20.41 -29.15
C SER A 419 -17.77 -19.24 -28.73
N PRO A 420 -17.27 -18.31 -27.93
CA PRO A 420 -18.02 -17.14 -27.51
C PRO A 420 -18.47 -16.29 -28.70
N SER A 421 -19.72 -15.84 -28.63
CA SER A 421 -20.37 -14.98 -29.62
C SER A 421 -21.12 -13.86 -28.90
N GLY A 422 -21.04 -12.64 -29.38
CA GLY A 422 -21.72 -11.52 -28.74
C GLY A 422 -21.38 -10.20 -29.39
N GLU A 423 -21.85 -9.12 -28.76
CA GLU A 423 -21.65 -7.76 -29.27
C GLU A 423 -20.16 -7.36 -29.25
N PHE A 424 -19.45 -7.69 -28.16
CA PHE A 424 -18.04 -7.43 -28.00
C PHE A 424 -17.30 -8.72 -27.65
N VAL A 425 -16.55 -9.27 -28.59
CA VAL A 425 -15.70 -10.45 -28.41
C VAL A 425 -14.26 -10.02 -28.36
N VAL A 426 -13.59 -10.29 -27.24
CA VAL A 426 -12.22 -9.89 -26.99
C VAL A 426 -11.38 -11.08 -26.56
N GLU A 427 -10.21 -11.25 -27.16
CA GLU A 427 -9.19 -12.17 -26.66
C GLU A 427 -8.45 -11.50 -25.51
N SER A 428 -8.41 -12.15 -24.37
CA SER A 428 -7.80 -11.67 -23.13
C SER A 428 -6.87 -12.72 -22.56
N GLU A 429 -5.85 -12.28 -21.83
CA GLU A 429 -4.95 -13.17 -21.11
C GLU A 429 -5.45 -13.38 -19.68
N VAL A 430 -5.66 -14.63 -19.29
CA VAL A 430 -6.07 -15.06 -17.94
C VAL A 430 -5.14 -16.20 -17.52
N ASP A 431 -4.53 -16.10 -16.33
CA ASP A 431 -3.52 -17.06 -15.84
C ASP A 431 -2.44 -17.36 -16.91
N GLU A 432 -1.95 -16.28 -17.59
CA GLU A 432 -0.94 -16.33 -18.66
C GLU A 432 -1.37 -17.12 -19.91
N GLN A 433 -2.65 -17.44 -20.06
CA GLN A 433 -3.20 -18.15 -21.21
C GLN A 433 -4.26 -17.30 -21.92
N PRO A 434 -4.34 -17.36 -23.27
CA PRO A 434 -5.34 -16.62 -24.02
C PRO A 434 -6.72 -17.25 -23.83
N VAL A 435 -7.72 -16.41 -23.60
CA VAL A 435 -9.14 -16.79 -23.47
C VAL A 435 -10.00 -15.77 -24.19
N ARG A 436 -10.95 -16.22 -24.99
CA ARG A 436 -11.95 -15.35 -25.61
C ARG A 436 -13.12 -15.12 -24.65
N ILE A 437 -13.50 -13.87 -24.51
CA ILE A 437 -14.62 -13.43 -23.68
C ILE A 437 -15.53 -12.57 -24.55
N ALA A 438 -16.82 -12.92 -24.58
CA ALA A 438 -17.84 -12.14 -25.24
C ALA A 438 -18.72 -11.45 -24.17
N VAL A 439 -19.01 -10.18 -24.37
CA VAL A 439 -19.89 -9.38 -23.52
C VAL A 439 -20.96 -8.75 -24.38
N THR A 440 -22.23 -8.94 -23.98
CA THR A 440 -23.39 -8.36 -24.66
C THR A 440 -24.20 -7.54 -23.67
N LYS A 441 -24.58 -6.32 -24.03
CA LYS A 441 -25.46 -5.45 -23.21
C LYS A 441 -26.90 -5.97 -23.30
N ILE A 442 -27.61 -5.94 -22.15
CA ILE A 442 -29.02 -6.36 -22.04
C ILE A 442 -29.90 -5.16 -21.75
#